data_fdf8240de3b911ec53378a20a6cd2ddc
#
_entry.id   fdf8240de3b911ec53378a20a6cd2ddc
#
_cell.length_a   1.000
_cell.length_b   1.000
_cell.length_c   1.000
_cell.angle_alpha   90.00
_cell.angle_beta   90.00
_cell.angle_gamma   90.00
#
_symmetry.space_group_name_H-M   'P 1'
#
loop_
_entity.id
_entity.type
_entity.pdbx_description
1 polymer ?
#
loop_
_entity_poly.entity_id
_entity_poly.type
_entity_poly.pdbx_seq_one_letter_code
_entity_poly.pdbx_strand_id
1 'polypeptide(L)'
;MTLHRKYGSDERIIIHCETVTKVAKILADAMLKEGKEVDVKAVLAGAMLHDIGRSRVHSVRHGLEGANIVEGEGVEMKVVEIVRKHVGAGISREEARALQLPDLDYIPATLEEMIVCFSDKMVDADRVRPFEAEVHRFTVKGHDVSRLVALKRRLQQELGEDPEKVIFDKVKETQ
;
A
#
# COMPACT_ATOMS: atom_id res chain seq x y z
N MET A 1 12.56 -19.92 0.20
CA MET A 1 11.28 -19.86 -0.55
C MET A 1 10.53 -18.64 -0.08
N THR A 2 10.05 -17.77 -0.98
CA THR A 2 9.30 -16.57 -0.59
C THR A 2 7.91 -16.92 -0.05
N LEU A 3 7.33 -16.07 0.83
CA LEU A 3 5.99 -16.31 1.36
C LEU A 3 4.93 -16.40 0.23
N HIS A 4 5.02 -15.56 -0.79
CA HIS A 4 4.13 -15.63 -1.94
C HIS A 4 4.08 -17.02 -2.58
N ARG A 5 5.24 -17.63 -2.81
CA ARG A 5 5.33 -19.00 -3.36
C ARG A 5 4.81 -20.05 -2.38
N LYS A 6 5.08 -19.88 -1.09
CA LYS A 6 4.57 -20.78 -0.04
C LYS A 6 3.04 -20.80 -0.01
N TYR A 7 2.40 -19.65 -0.22
CA TYR A 7 0.95 -19.49 -0.18
C TYR A 7 0.27 -19.56 -1.55
N GLY A 8 1.01 -19.84 -2.63
CA GLY A 8 0.46 -20.04 -3.97
C GLY A 8 -0.12 -18.78 -4.61
N SER A 9 0.49 -17.60 -4.33
CA SER A 9 0.09 -16.36 -5.00
C SER A 9 0.29 -16.45 -6.52
N ASP A 10 -0.67 -15.90 -7.28
CA ASP A 10 -0.55 -15.74 -8.74
C ASP A 10 0.68 -14.89 -9.08
N GLU A 11 1.37 -15.23 -10.17
CA GLU A 11 2.58 -14.50 -10.61
C GLU A 11 2.30 -13.03 -10.87
N ARG A 12 1.10 -12.68 -11.35
CA ARG A 12 0.69 -11.28 -11.56
C ARG A 12 0.63 -10.49 -10.25
N ILE A 13 0.24 -11.14 -9.15
CA ILE A 13 0.25 -10.52 -7.81
C ILE A 13 1.69 -10.28 -7.37
N ILE A 14 2.58 -11.23 -7.60
CA ILE A 14 4.01 -11.11 -7.24
C ILE A 14 4.64 -9.94 -8.00
N ILE A 15 4.45 -9.87 -9.32
CA ILE A 15 4.97 -8.79 -10.17
C ILE A 15 4.42 -7.42 -9.72
N HIS A 16 3.13 -7.34 -9.39
CA HIS A 16 2.52 -6.14 -8.84
C HIS A 16 3.21 -5.72 -7.53
N CYS A 17 3.35 -6.63 -6.57
CA CYS A 17 4.01 -6.36 -5.29
C CYS A 17 5.48 -5.93 -5.46
N GLU A 18 6.21 -6.52 -6.41
CA GLU A 18 7.58 -6.11 -6.75
C GLU A 18 7.61 -4.67 -7.28
N THR A 19 6.65 -4.30 -8.13
CA THR A 19 6.56 -2.94 -8.67
C THR A 19 6.18 -1.93 -7.59
N VAL A 20 5.20 -2.26 -6.75
CA VAL A 20 4.82 -1.44 -5.59
C VAL A 20 6.02 -1.27 -4.64
N THR A 21 6.82 -2.31 -4.43
CA THR A 21 8.02 -2.25 -3.58
C THR A 21 9.05 -1.25 -4.12
N LYS A 22 9.26 -1.21 -5.44
CA LYS A 22 10.16 -0.23 -6.07
C LYS A 22 9.66 1.21 -5.88
N VAL A 23 8.36 1.44 -6.07
CA VAL A 23 7.73 2.75 -5.87
C VAL A 23 7.79 3.18 -4.39
N ALA A 24 7.45 2.27 -3.46
CA ALA A 24 7.51 2.52 -2.03
C ALA A 24 8.94 2.86 -1.56
N LYS A 25 9.96 2.20 -2.14
CA LYS A 25 11.37 2.51 -1.87
C LYS A 25 11.72 3.94 -2.28
N ILE A 26 11.26 4.41 -3.43
CA ILE A 26 11.51 5.78 -3.89
C ILE A 26 10.97 6.79 -2.88
N LEU A 27 9.75 6.61 -2.40
CA LEU A 27 9.14 7.49 -1.40
C LEU A 27 9.83 7.41 -0.05
N ALA A 28 10.16 6.20 0.43
CA ALA A 28 10.85 6.03 1.70
C ALA A 28 12.24 6.70 1.68
N ASP A 29 13.01 6.53 0.59
CA ASP A 29 14.30 7.18 0.42
C ASP A 29 14.17 8.71 0.37
N ALA A 30 13.13 9.25 -0.26
CA ALA A 30 12.84 10.67 -0.30
C ALA A 30 12.49 11.21 1.10
N MET A 31 11.64 10.52 1.86
CA MET A 31 11.30 10.89 3.24
C MET A 31 12.53 10.93 4.14
N LEU A 32 13.45 9.95 4.01
CA LEU A 32 14.71 9.96 4.76
C LEU A 32 15.59 11.18 4.42
N LYS A 33 15.64 11.61 3.14
CA LYS A 33 16.39 12.81 2.73
C LYS A 33 15.80 14.09 3.34
N GLU A 34 14.49 14.13 3.54
CA GLU A 34 13.80 15.21 4.23
C GLU A 34 13.89 15.10 5.76
N GLY A 35 14.73 14.19 6.28
CA GLY A 35 14.98 14.02 7.72
C GLY A 35 13.85 13.33 8.48
N LYS A 36 12.92 12.67 7.79
CA LYS A 36 11.85 11.91 8.45
C LYS A 36 12.37 10.55 8.90
N GLU A 37 11.90 10.09 10.06
CA GLU A 37 12.15 8.74 10.54
C GLU A 37 11.22 7.76 9.82
N VAL A 38 11.78 6.88 9.01
CA VAL A 38 11.06 5.84 8.25
C VAL A 38 11.78 4.51 8.38
N ASP A 39 11.06 3.48 8.78
CA ASP A 39 11.54 2.11 8.77
C ASP A 39 11.46 1.54 7.36
N VAL A 40 12.53 1.76 6.57
CA VAL A 40 12.60 1.30 5.17
C VAL A 40 12.44 -0.21 5.06
N LYS A 41 12.93 -0.99 6.03
CA LYS A 41 12.80 -2.45 6.00
C LYS A 41 11.33 -2.86 6.14
N ALA A 42 10.59 -2.22 7.05
CA ALA A 42 9.17 -2.45 7.21
C ALA A 42 8.38 -2.02 5.96
N VAL A 43 8.72 -0.87 5.34
CA VAL A 43 8.11 -0.41 4.08
C VAL A 43 8.32 -1.45 2.96
N LEU A 44 9.55 -1.91 2.74
CA LEU A 44 9.85 -2.87 1.66
C LEU A 44 9.17 -4.22 1.90
N ALA A 45 9.20 -4.74 3.13
CA ALA A 45 8.53 -5.98 3.49
C ALA A 45 7.01 -5.86 3.36
N GLY A 46 6.43 -4.74 3.84
CA GLY A 46 5.01 -4.45 3.75
C GLY A 46 4.54 -4.32 2.29
N ALA A 47 5.28 -3.58 1.46
CA ALA A 47 4.99 -3.45 0.05
C ALA A 47 5.07 -4.79 -0.70
N MET A 48 6.10 -5.61 -0.42
CA MET A 48 6.23 -6.93 -1.02
C MET A 48 5.09 -7.87 -0.62
N LEU A 49 4.50 -7.72 0.57
CA LEU A 49 3.53 -8.66 1.14
C LEU A 49 2.09 -8.13 1.16
N HIS A 50 1.86 -6.84 0.77
CA HIS A 50 0.55 -6.20 0.97
C HIS A 50 -0.61 -7.02 0.38
N ASP A 51 -0.43 -7.59 -0.78
CA ASP A 51 -1.45 -8.34 -1.52
C ASP A 51 -1.38 -9.88 -1.34
N ILE A 52 -0.56 -10.40 -0.40
CA ILE A 52 -0.43 -11.86 -0.17
C ILE A 52 -1.76 -12.53 0.15
N GLY A 53 -2.69 -11.82 0.79
CA GLY A 53 -4.01 -12.34 1.12
C GLY A 53 -4.88 -12.66 -0.10
N ARG A 54 -4.54 -12.14 -1.29
CA ARG A 54 -5.19 -12.50 -2.56
C ARG A 54 -4.94 -13.96 -2.98
N SER A 55 -3.97 -14.62 -2.36
CA SER A 55 -3.81 -16.07 -2.47
C SER A 55 -5.00 -16.86 -1.87
N ARG A 56 -5.81 -16.22 -1.02
CA ARG A 56 -6.98 -16.82 -0.37
C ARG A 56 -8.29 -16.18 -0.81
N VAL A 57 -8.33 -14.85 -0.99
CA VAL A 57 -9.58 -14.11 -1.27
C VAL A 57 -9.31 -12.86 -2.09
N HIS A 58 -10.21 -12.58 -3.09
CA HIS A 58 -10.10 -11.40 -3.96
C HIS A 58 -11.02 -10.22 -3.56
N SER A 59 -11.73 -10.33 -2.44
CA SER A 59 -12.58 -9.26 -1.90
C SER A 59 -11.76 -8.26 -1.08
N VAL A 60 -12.41 -7.24 -0.55
CA VAL A 60 -11.84 -6.27 0.41
C VAL A 60 -11.18 -6.94 1.63
N ARG A 61 -11.54 -8.19 1.93
CA ARG A 61 -10.97 -8.97 3.05
C ARG A 61 -9.51 -9.41 2.81
N HIS A 62 -8.96 -9.26 1.59
CA HIS A 62 -7.57 -9.69 1.32
C HIS A 62 -6.54 -9.00 2.21
N GLY A 63 -6.76 -7.74 2.63
CA GLY A 63 -5.88 -7.06 3.58
C GLY A 63 -5.85 -7.75 4.96
N LEU A 64 -7.03 -8.15 5.47
CA LEU A 64 -7.14 -8.91 6.71
C LEU A 64 -6.53 -10.31 6.59
N GLU A 65 -6.84 -11.03 5.51
CA GLU A 65 -6.28 -12.37 5.27
C GLU A 65 -4.77 -12.33 5.09
N GLY A 66 -4.25 -11.29 4.42
CA GLY A 66 -2.82 -11.06 4.29
C GLY A 66 -2.16 -10.81 5.64
N ALA A 67 -2.76 -9.95 6.47
CA ALA A 67 -2.28 -9.69 7.83
C ALA A 67 -2.22 -10.98 8.67
N ASN A 68 -3.28 -11.80 8.62
CA ASN A 68 -3.33 -13.09 9.32
C ASN A 68 -2.23 -14.06 8.84
N ILE A 69 -1.96 -14.08 7.51
CA ILE A 69 -0.88 -14.90 6.95
C ILE A 69 0.48 -14.45 7.51
N VAL A 70 0.81 -13.16 7.40
CA VAL A 70 2.15 -12.68 7.78
C VAL A 70 2.35 -12.71 9.30
N GLU A 71 1.32 -12.48 10.09
CA GLU A 71 1.35 -12.63 11.54
C GLU A 71 1.61 -14.09 11.94
N GLY A 72 0.93 -15.05 11.31
CA GLY A 72 1.14 -16.48 11.51
C GLY A 72 2.53 -16.97 11.10
N GLU A 73 3.24 -16.24 10.24
CA GLU A 73 4.63 -16.51 9.85
C GLU A 73 5.66 -15.80 10.76
N GLY A 74 5.21 -15.12 11.81
CA GLY A 74 6.09 -14.43 12.77
C GLY A 74 6.72 -13.14 12.21
N VAL A 75 6.11 -12.52 11.21
CA VAL A 75 6.56 -11.24 10.68
C VAL A 75 6.28 -10.11 11.68
N GLU A 76 7.15 -9.11 11.75
CA GLU A 76 7.02 -7.97 12.66
C GLU A 76 5.65 -7.28 12.54
N MET A 77 5.10 -6.87 13.69
CA MET A 77 3.77 -6.26 13.77
C MET A 77 3.63 -5.00 12.89
N LYS A 78 4.68 -4.20 12.73
CA LYS A 78 4.68 -3.05 11.80
C LYS A 78 4.32 -3.48 10.37
N VAL A 79 4.89 -4.57 9.88
CA VAL A 79 4.61 -5.12 8.55
C VAL A 79 3.19 -5.68 8.48
N VAL A 80 2.74 -6.36 9.54
CA VAL A 80 1.36 -6.85 9.66
C VAL A 80 0.35 -5.71 9.51
N GLU A 81 0.58 -4.58 10.18
CA GLU A 81 -0.30 -3.40 10.11
C GLU A 81 -0.28 -2.75 8.71
N ILE A 82 0.89 -2.66 8.06
CA ILE A 82 0.99 -2.19 6.67
C ILE A 82 0.11 -3.06 5.75
N VAL A 83 0.25 -4.38 5.85
CA VAL A 83 -0.54 -5.33 5.05
C VAL A 83 -2.03 -5.20 5.36
N ARG A 84 -2.41 -5.03 6.63
CA ARG A 84 -3.81 -4.90 7.06
C ARG A 84 -4.49 -3.66 6.51
N LYS A 85 -3.77 -2.52 6.42
CA LYS A 85 -4.35 -1.19 6.18
C LYS A 85 -4.18 -0.66 4.75
N HIS A 86 -3.61 -1.44 3.82
CA HIS A 86 -3.36 -0.94 2.47
C HIS A 86 -4.61 -0.84 1.58
N VAL A 87 -5.71 -1.54 1.94
CA VAL A 87 -6.90 -1.67 1.07
C VAL A 87 -7.60 -0.33 0.87
N GLY A 88 -7.83 0.04 -0.39
CA GLY A 88 -8.40 1.34 -0.73
C GLY A 88 -7.49 2.49 -0.30
N ALA A 89 -8.01 3.47 0.39
CA ALA A 89 -7.26 4.48 1.13
C ALA A 89 -7.51 4.33 2.65
N GLY A 90 -7.68 3.09 3.08
CA GLY A 90 -8.09 2.71 4.41
C GLY A 90 -9.60 2.50 4.52
N ILE A 91 -10.00 1.75 5.55
CA ILE A 91 -11.39 1.43 5.89
C ILE A 91 -11.59 1.87 7.34
N SER A 92 -12.55 2.78 7.59
CA SER A 92 -12.85 3.21 8.95
C SER A 92 -13.50 2.06 9.76
N ARG A 93 -13.47 2.19 11.08
CA ARG A 93 -14.13 1.22 11.97
C ARG A 93 -15.61 1.03 11.65
N GLU A 94 -16.30 2.11 11.28
CA GLU A 94 -17.73 2.05 10.90
C GLU A 94 -17.91 1.25 9.60
N GLU A 95 -17.10 1.55 8.57
CA GLU A 95 -17.10 0.78 7.32
C GLU A 95 -16.71 -0.67 7.53
N ALA A 96 -15.74 -0.94 8.42
CA ALA A 96 -15.33 -2.30 8.76
C ALA A 96 -16.50 -3.13 9.32
N ARG A 97 -17.31 -2.54 10.22
CA ARG A 97 -18.54 -3.18 10.72
C ARG A 97 -19.53 -3.47 9.60
N ALA A 98 -19.77 -2.50 8.70
CA ALA A 98 -20.67 -2.67 7.56
C ALA A 98 -20.17 -3.77 6.59
N LEU A 99 -18.84 -3.92 6.44
CA LEU A 99 -18.18 -4.94 5.64
C LEU A 99 -18.00 -6.29 6.37
N GLN A 100 -18.49 -6.41 7.60
CA GLN A 100 -18.33 -7.59 8.45
C GLN A 100 -16.85 -7.97 8.68
N LEU A 101 -15.99 -6.96 8.76
CA LEU A 101 -14.61 -7.09 9.21
C LEU A 101 -14.54 -6.96 10.75
N PRO A 102 -13.46 -7.41 11.40
CA PRO A 102 -13.23 -7.12 12.82
C PRO A 102 -13.36 -5.62 13.13
N ASP A 103 -13.88 -5.29 14.33
CA ASP A 103 -14.14 -3.92 14.77
C ASP A 103 -12.85 -3.15 15.08
N LEU A 104 -12.05 -2.91 14.05
CA LEU A 104 -10.78 -2.19 14.07
C LEU A 104 -10.81 -1.01 13.10
N ASP A 105 -9.84 -0.11 13.24
CA ASP A 105 -9.58 0.94 12.27
C ASP A 105 -8.47 0.49 11.32
N TYR A 106 -8.75 0.51 10.03
CA TYR A 106 -7.84 0.10 8.96
C TYR A 106 -7.32 1.31 8.16
N ILE A 107 -7.43 2.52 8.71
CA ILE A 107 -6.89 3.73 8.06
C ILE A 107 -5.37 3.78 8.29
N PRO A 108 -4.55 3.99 7.24
CA PRO A 108 -3.11 4.19 7.39
C PRO A 108 -2.79 5.37 8.31
N ALA A 109 -2.01 5.13 9.37
CA ALA A 109 -1.69 6.12 10.40
C ALA A 109 -0.21 6.49 10.45
N THR A 110 0.71 5.52 10.22
CA THR A 110 2.15 5.75 10.21
C THR A 110 2.66 6.13 8.80
N LEU A 111 3.87 6.66 8.71
CA LEU A 111 4.49 6.98 7.42
C LEU A 111 4.65 5.71 6.56
N GLU A 112 5.07 4.61 7.16
CA GLU A 112 5.26 3.34 6.47
C GLU A 112 3.95 2.82 5.87
N GLU A 113 2.85 2.86 6.66
CA GLU A 113 1.52 2.47 6.21
C GLU A 113 1.03 3.37 5.07
N MET A 114 1.22 4.69 5.18
CA MET A 114 0.83 5.66 4.15
C MET A 114 1.66 5.50 2.86
N ILE A 115 2.98 5.31 2.98
CA ILE A 115 3.87 5.11 1.84
C ILE A 115 3.43 3.88 1.04
N VAL A 116 3.22 2.74 1.70
CA VAL A 116 2.82 1.51 0.99
C VAL A 116 1.42 1.64 0.41
N CYS A 117 0.46 2.16 1.17
CA CYS A 117 -0.90 2.38 0.69
C CYS A 117 -0.94 3.29 -0.55
N PHE A 118 -0.19 4.40 -0.56
CA PHE A 118 -0.13 5.30 -1.70
C PHE A 118 0.61 4.68 -2.89
N SER A 119 1.71 3.97 -2.65
CA SER A 119 2.49 3.32 -3.71
C SER A 119 1.66 2.28 -4.47
N ASP A 120 0.82 1.50 -3.77
CA ASP A 120 -0.13 0.59 -4.39
C ASP A 120 -1.10 1.33 -5.33
N LYS A 121 -1.54 2.54 -4.98
CA LYS A 121 -2.45 3.35 -5.82
C LYS A 121 -1.77 3.96 -7.05
N MET A 122 -0.43 3.99 -7.06
CA MET A 122 0.37 4.44 -8.20
C MET A 122 0.71 3.30 -9.17
N VAL A 123 0.33 2.06 -8.88
CA VAL A 123 0.70 0.89 -9.69
C VAL A 123 -0.55 0.16 -10.20
N ASP A 124 -0.60 -0.05 -11.52
CA ASP A 124 -1.60 -0.89 -12.17
C ASP A 124 -0.87 -2.04 -12.87
N ALA A 125 -1.12 -3.27 -12.40
CA ALA A 125 -0.37 -4.47 -12.76
C ALA A 125 1.15 -4.30 -12.49
N ASP A 126 1.94 -4.07 -13.53
CA ASP A 126 3.40 -3.90 -13.50
C ASP A 126 3.86 -2.48 -13.85
N ARG A 127 2.93 -1.52 -13.95
CA ARG A 127 3.19 -0.17 -14.46
C ARG A 127 2.81 0.92 -13.48
N VAL A 128 3.68 1.90 -13.35
CA VAL A 128 3.37 3.14 -12.62
C VAL A 128 2.39 3.97 -13.46
N ARG A 129 1.30 4.41 -12.81
CA ARG A 129 0.25 5.23 -13.42
C ARG A 129 0.09 6.55 -12.66
N PRO A 130 -0.39 7.62 -13.33
CA PRO A 130 -0.75 8.84 -12.64
C PRO A 130 -1.81 8.57 -11.55
N PHE A 131 -1.66 9.24 -10.41
CA PHE A 131 -2.61 9.12 -9.30
C PHE A 131 -4.06 9.46 -9.69
N GLU A 132 -4.21 10.39 -10.63
CA GLU A 132 -5.51 10.77 -11.18
C GLU A 132 -6.25 9.60 -11.84
N ALA A 133 -5.53 8.64 -12.41
CA ALA A 133 -6.14 7.43 -12.97
C ALA A 133 -6.83 6.60 -11.89
N GLU A 134 -6.26 6.52 -10.69
CA GLU A 134 -6.87 5.83 -9.54
C GLU A 134 -8.05 6.61 -8.98
N VAL A 135 -7.92 7.94 -8.85
CA VAL A 135 -9.05 8.82 -8.46
C VAL A 135 -10.23 8.64 -9.42
N HIS A 136 -9.96 8.66 -10.73
CA HIS A 136 -11.00 8.44 -11.74
C HIS A 136 -11.64 7.05 -11.59
N ARG A 137 -10.84 5.99 -11.41
CA ARG A 137 -11.33 4.61 -11.23
C ARG A 137 -12.27 4.49 -10.01
N PHE A 138 -11.93 5.14 -8.90
CA PHE A 138 -12.78 5.17 -7.70
C PHE A 138 -14.08 5.93 -7.94
N THR A 139 -13.99 7.11 -8.58
CA THR A 139 -15.15 7.95 -8.89
C THR A 139 -16.16 7.22 -9.79
N VAL A 140 -15.68 6.57 -10.85
CA VAL A 140 -16.54 5.80 -11.78
C VAL A 140 -17.24 4.63 -11.08
N LYS A 141 -16.60 4.04 -10.05
CA LYS A 141 -17.23 2.99 -9.23
C LYS A 141 -18.16 3.53 -8.13
N GLY A 142 -18.34 4.84 -8.05
CA GLY A 142 -19.18 5.47 -7.02
C GLY A 142 -18.56 5.45 -5.61
N HIS A 143 -17.25 5.25 -5.49
CA HIS A 143 -16.56 5.30 -4.20
C HIS A 143 -16.19 6.73 -3.82
N ASP A 144 -16.21 7.03 -2.52
CA ASP A 144 -15.68 8.29 -1.99
C ASP A 144 -14.15 8.35 -2.16
N VAL A 145 -13.68 9.42 -2.82
CA VAL A 145 -12.27 9.67 -3.08
C VAL A 145 -11.61 10.58 -2.04
N SER A 146 -12.37 11.10 -1.08
CA SER A 146 -11.87 12.08 -0.10
C SER A 146 -10.66 11.57 0.68
N ARG A 147 -10.69 10.31 1.12
CA ARG A 147 -9.57 9.68 1.84
C ARG A 147 -8.36 9.43 0.94
N LEU A 148 -8.58 9.08 -0.32
CA LEU A 148 -7.52 8.90 -1.30
C LEU A 148 -6.76 10.21 -1.54
N VAL A 149 -7.49 11.31 -1.73
CA VAL A 149 -6.92 12.66 -1.86
C VAL A 149 -6.24 13.12 -0.57
N ALA A 150 -6.84 12.84 0.59
CA ALA A 150 -6.26 13.16 1.89
C ALA A 150 -4.94 12.39 2.14
N LEU A 151 -4.83 11.14 1.71
CA LEU A 151 -3.60 10.34 1.79
C LEU A 151 -2.46 11.00 1.00
N LYS A 152 -2.71 11.36 -0.27
CA LYS A 152 -1.72 12.09 -1.09
C LYS A 152 -1.30 13.40 -0.43
N ARG A 153 -2.27 14.18 0.07
CA ARG A 153 -1.99 15.46 0.74
C ARG A 153 -1.15 15.31 2.00
N ARG A 154 -1.41 14.30 2.82
CA ARG A 154 -0.60 14.02 4.02
C ARG A 154 0.83 13.67 3.65
N LEU A 155 1.04 12.77 2.67
CA LEU A 155 2.39 12.45 2.20
C LEU A 155 3.10 13.67 1.62
N GLN A 156 2.42 14.53 0.86
CA GLN A 156 2.95 15.78 0.35
C GLN A 156 3.40 16.74 1.47
N GLN A 157 2.63 16.82 2.55
CA GLN A 157 2.99 17.63 3.72
C GLN A 157 4.24 17.11 4.44
N GLU A 158 4.38 15.78 4.57
CA GLU A 158 5.54 15.16 5.18
C GLU A 158 6.80 15.26 4.30
N LEU A 159 6.64 15.15 2.98
CA LEU A 159 7.72 15.16 2.00
C LEU A 159 8.15 16.58 1.59
N GLY A 160 7.27 17.58 1.74
CA GLY A 160 7.51 18.95 1.27
C GLY A 160 7.27 19.17 -0.23
N GLU A 161 7.05 18.10 -1.00
CA GLU A 161 6.74 18.14 -2.44
C GLU A 161 5.72 17.06 -2.85
N ASP A 162 5.23 17.11 -4.10
CA ASP A 162 4.25 16.13 -4.59
C ASP A 162 4.88 14.72 -4.69
N PRO A 163 4.38 13.73 -3.93
CA PRO A 163 4.91 12.37 -3.93
C PRO A 163 4.82 11.71 -5.32
N GLU A 164 3.83 12.06 -6.12
CA GLU A 164 3.70 11.59 -7.50
C GLU A 164 4.84 12.09 -8.39
N LYS A 165 5.19 13.39 -8.26
CA LYS A 165 6.32 13.97 -8.98
C LYS A 165 7.62 13.27 -8.62
N VAL A 166 7.88 13.04 -7.33
CA VAL A 166 9.07 12.33 -6.85
C VAL A 166 9.19 10.94 -7.49
N ILE A 167 8.08 10.20 -7.55
CA ILE A 167 8.05 8.86 -8.17
C ILE A 167 8.40 8.96 -9.66
N PHE A 168 7.71 9.83 -10.42
CA PHE A 168 7.92 9.91 -11.88
C PHE A 168 9.28 10.42 -12.26
N ASP A 169 9.85 11.38 -11.54
CA ASP A 169 11.20 11.88 -11.80
C ASP A 169 12.22 10.74 -11.62
N LYS A 170 12.06 9.93 -10.56
CA LYS A 170 12.98 8.81 -10.30
C LYS A 170 12.81 7.64 -11.28
N VAL A 171 11.59 7.34 -11.69
CA VAL A 171 11.32 6.30 -12.70
C VAL A 171 11.93 6.67 -14.06
N LYS A 172 11.91 7.95 -14.47
CA LYS A 172 12.55 8.44 -15.70
C LYS A 172 14.08 8.33 -15.67
N GLU A 173 14.70 8.52 -14.51
CA GLU A 173 16.16 8.39 -14.35
C GLU A 173 16.66 6.95 -14.53
N THR A 174 15.77 5.97 -14.42
CA THR A 174 16.11 4.54 -14.40
C THR A 174 15.85 3.84 -15.76
N GLN A 175 15.23 4.55 -16.70
CA GLN A 175 14.99 4.12 -18.09
C GLN A 175 16.05 4.63 -19.04
#